data_2868c7d3c10c89ca975059e757ec7282
#
_entry.id   2868c7d3c10c89ca975059e757ec7282
#
_cell.length_a   1.000
_cell.length_b   1.000
_cell.length_c   1.000
_cell.angle_alpha   90.00
_cell.angle_beta   90.00
_cell.angle_gamma   90.00
#
_symmetry.space_group_name_H-M   'P 1'
#
loop_
_entity.id
_entity.type
_entity.pdbx_description
1 polymer ?
#
loop_
_entity_poly.entity_id
_entity_poly.type
_entity_poly.pdbx_seq_one_letter_code
_entity_poly.pdbx_strand_id
1 'polypeptide(L)'
;MTLTTDELLLGGTATHTVEIPPELLRPADGAEADGDGPAQVVLRPLLLADVQRIHQAAHESRDLTSVLMVQQALVEPTASIEEVNRMHAGLVEFLLHEVNRISGLALGGDELEEVVQAPLARACFVLAREFGWTPDECARLTVGQVLLYLELLGRGEGSWSNATS
;
A
#
# COMPACT_ATOMS: atom_id res chain seq x y z
N MET A 1 21.02 -13.75 -9.37
CA MET A 1 19.82 -13.77 -10.23
C MET A 1 19.38 -12.32 -10.37
N THR A 2 19.37 -11.79 -11.59
CA THR A 2 18.96 -10.39 -11.81
C THR A 2 17.48 -10.39 -12.24
N LEU A 3 16.63 -9.72 -11.47
CA LEU A 3 15.20 -9.58 -11.79
C LEU A 3 15.02 -8.62 -12.97
N THR A 4 14.03 -8.89 -13.78
CA THR A 4 13.59 -7.98 -14.84
C THR A 4 12.62 -6.94 -14.29
N THR A 5 12.44 -5.82 -14.99
CA THR A 5 11.46 -4.79 -14.61
C THR A 5 10.04 -5.36 -14.53
N ASP A 6 9.67 -6.25 -15.45
CA ASP A 6 8.37 -6.89 -15.45
C ASP A 6 8.13 -7.75 -14.21
N GLU A 7 9.14 -8.50 -13.76
CA GLU A 7 9.06 -9.27 -12.51
C GLU A 7 8.91 -8.39 -11.28
N LEU A 8 9.57 -7.23 -11.27
CA LEU A 8 9.44 -6.26 -10.19
C LEU A 8 8.04 -5.61 -10.12
N LEU A 9 7.41 -5.42 -11.27
CA LEU A 9 6.07 -4.82 -11.36
C LEU A 9 4.93 -5.80 -11.07
N LEU A 10 5.18 -7.12 -11.15
CA LEU A 10 4.16 -8.15 -10.91
C LEU A 10 3.53 -8.05 -9.52
N GLY A 11 4.28 -7.66 -8.51
CA GLY A 11 3.77 -7.49 -7.14
C GLY A 11 2.63 -6.47 -7.02
N GLY A 12 2.62 -5.45 -7.88
CA GLY A 12 1.59 -4.41 -7.88
C GLY A 12 0.25 -4.81 -8.52
N THR A 13 0.22 -5.91 -9.27
CA THR A 13 -0.98 -6.41 -9.96
C THR A 13 -1.63 -7.60 -9.24
N ALA A 14 -0.98 -8.15 -8.24
CA ALA A 14 -1.49 -9.28 -7.47
C ALA A 14 -2.73 -8.89 -6.66
N THR A 15 -3.71 -9.78 -6.60
CA THR A 15 -4.86 -9.64 -5.69
C THR A 15 -4.73 -10.63 -4.55
N HIS A 16 -5.22 -10.24 -3.38
CA HIS A 16 -5.14 -11.03 -2.15
C HIS A 16 -6.54 -11.21 -1.57
N THR A 17 -6.95 -12.46 -1.39
CA THR A 17 -8.18 -12.77 -0.68
C THR A 17 -7.90 -12.74 0.82
N VAL A 18 -8.68 -11.94 1.55
CA VAL A 18 -8.57 -11.75 3.00
C VAL A 18 -9.86 -12.18 3.65
N GLU A 19 -9.76 -13.07 4.63
CA GLU A 19 -10.88 -13.51 5.44
C GLU A 19 -11.13 -12.49 6.57
N ILE A 20 -12.39 -12.05 6.69
CA ILE A 20 -12.80 -11.11 7.74
C ILE A 20 -13.28 -11.91 8.95
N PRO A 21 -12.71 -11.70 10.14
CA PRO A 21 -13.21 -12.32 11.37
C PRO A 21 -14.69 -12.00 11.61
N PRO A 22 -15.52 -12.98 11.96
CA PRO A 22 -16.96 -12.79 12.17
C PRO A 22 -17.30 -11.69 13.17
N GLU A 23 -16.45 -11.52 14.18
CA GLU A 23 -16.59 -10.51 15.22
C GLU A 23 -16.52 -9.08 14.66
N LEU A 24 -15.84 -8.89 13.55
CA LEU A 24 -15.72 -7.59 12.88
C LEU A 24 -16.88 -7.30 11.93
N LEU A 25 -17.68 -8.29 11.58
CA LEU A 25 -18.86 -8.08 10.75
C LEU A 25 -20.09 -7.71 11.57
N ARG A 26 -20.19 -8.24 12.80
CA ARG A 26 -21.32 -8.02 13.70
C ARG A 26 -20.85 -7.86 15.15
N PRO A 27 -20.31 -6.69 15.52
CA PRO A 27 -19.71 -6.50 16.85
C PRO A 27 -20.72 -6.53 18.01
N ALA A 28 -22.03 -6.38 17.76
CA ALA A 28 -23.04 -6.25 18.80
C ALA A 28 -23.97 -7.45 18.95
N ASP A 29 -24.13 -8.27 17.95
CA ASP A 29 -25.08 -9.38 17.96
C ASP A 29 -24.35 -10.69 17.67
N GLY A 30 -24.29 -11.58 18.66
CA GLY A 30 -23.82 -12.96 18.49
C GLY A 30 -24.72 -13.81 17.56
N ALA A 31 -25.31 -13.21 16.55
CA ALA A 31 -26.14 -13.90 15.57
C ALA A 31 -25.24 -14.63 14.58
N GLU A 32 -25.49 -15.93 14.49
CA GLU A 32 -24.85 -16.82 13.53
C GLU A 32 -24.88 -16.23 12.13
N ALA A 33 -23.70 -16.24 11.47
CA ALA A 33 -23.60 -15.84 10.09
C ALA A 33 -24.46 -16.80 9.23
N ASP A 34 -25.56 -16.30 8.71
CA ASP A 34 -26.44 -17.02 7.78
C ASP A 34 -25.80 -17.06 6.36
N GLY A 35 -24.53 -17.37 6.32
CA GLY A 35 -23.74 -17.50 5.09
C GLY A 35 -22.86 -18.74 5.17
N ASP A 36 -23.00 -19.63 4.19
CA ASP A 36 -22.36 -20.93 4.08
C ASP A 36 -20.85 -20.83 3.74
N GLY A 37 -20.10 -19.91 4.40
CA GLY A 37 -18.67 -19.78 4.20
C GLY A 37 -18.04 -18.59 4.92
N PRO A 38 -16.69 -18.55 5.00
CA PRO A 38 -15.98 -17.43 5.58
C PRO A 38 -16.24 -16.16 4.76
N ALA A 39 -16.53 -15.06 5.45
CA ALA A 39 -16.66 -13.77 4.81
C ALA A 39 -15.29 -13.30 4.28
N GLN A 40 -15.20 -13.06 3.01
CA GLN A 40 -13.95 -12.73 2.35
C GLN A 40 -14.06 -11.44 1.54
N VAL A 41 -12.97 -10.74 1.45
CA VAL A 41 -12.78 -9.60 0.54
C VAL A 41 -11.54 -9.83 -0.30
N VAL A 42 -11.52 -9.23 -1.46
CA VAL A 42 -10.35 -9.22 -2.34
C VAL A 42 -9.72 -7.84 -2.31
N LEU A 43 -8.46 -7.79 -1.91
CA LEU A 43 -7.66 -6.56 -1.84
C LEU A 43 -6.54 -6.60 -2.88
N ARG A 44 -6.15 -5.44 -3.36
CA ARG A 44 -4.92 -5.24 -4.12
C ARG A 44 -3.94 -4.36 -3.36
N PRO A 45 -2.63 -4.53 -3.54
CA PRO A 45 -1.67 -3.61 -2.97
C PRO A 45 -1.82 -2.21 -3.56
N LEU A 46 -1.52 -1.20 -2.75
CA LEU A 46 -1.48 0.19 -3.20
C LEU A 46 -0.20 0.44 -4.00
N LEU A 47 -0.36 1.03 -5.15
CA LEU A 47 0.73 1.52 -5.97
C LEU A 47 1.15 2.92 -5.52
N LEU A 48 2.34 3.33 -5.91
CA LEU A 48 2.83 4.68 -5.65
C LEU A 48 1.88 5.75 -6.20
N ALA A 49 1.30 5.53 -7.38
CA ALA A 49 0.30 6.43 -7.97
C ALA A 49 -0.98 6.53 -7.12
N ASP A 50 -1.39 5.45 -6.47
CA ASP A 50 -2.54 5.46 -5.56
C ASP A 50 -2.24 6.32 -4.34
N VAL A 51 -1.09 6.12 -3.72
CA VAL A 51 -0.64 6.89 -2.54
C VAL A 51 -0.55 8.38 -2.85
N GLN A 52 -0.01 8.75 -4.01
CA GLN A 52 0.05 10.16 -4.45
C GLN A 52 -1.35 10.77 -4.59
N ARG A 53 -2.29 10.04 -5.21
CA ARG A 53 -3.69 10.49 -5.34
C ARG A 53 -4.39 10.63 -4.00
N ILE A 54 -4.19 9.66 -3.12
CA ILE A 54 -4.75 9.67 -1.76
C ILE A 54 -4.22 10.87 -0.99
N HIS A 55 -2.92 11.12 -1.02
CA HIS A 55 -2.30 12.26 -0.35
C HIS A 55 -2.85 13.60 -0.86
N GLN A 56 -2.98 13.75 -2.18
CA GLN A 56 -3.56 14.96 -2.77
C GLN A 56 -5.02 15.17 -2.39
N ALA A 57 -5.82 14.09 -2.31
CA ALA A 57 -7.24 14.17 -2.00
C ALA A 57 -7.52 14.36 -0.50
N ALA A 58 -6.69 13.79 0.35
CA ALA A 58 -6.90 13.79 1.79
C ALA A 58 -6.55 15.13 2.48
N HIS A 59 -5.77 16.01 1.83
CA HIS A 59 -5.36 17.29 2.41
C HIS A 59 -4.87 17.17 3.88
N GLU A 60 -4.03 16.17 4.16
CA GLU A 60 -3.47 15.89 5.50
C GLU A 60 -4.49 15.37 6.56
N SER A 61 -5.71 15.04 6.15
CA SER A 61 -6.67 14.40 7.06
C SER A 61 -6.39 12.90 7.19
N ARG A 62 -5.98 12.45 8.38
CA ARG A 62 -5.70 11.02 8.65
C ARG A 62 -6.91 10.12 8.41
N ASP A 63 -8.09 10.55 8.88
CA ASP A 63 -9.32 9.76 8.76
C ASP A 63 -9.70 9.56 7.29
N LEU A 64 -9.59 10.62 6.49
CA LEU A 64 -9.85 10.53 5.05
C LEU A 64 -8.78 9.70 4.33
N THR A 65 -7.52 9.78 4.75
CA THR A 65 -6.44 8.95 4.21
C THR A 65 -6.74 7.46 4.40
N SER A 66 -7.12 7.04 5.59
CA SER A 66 -7.45 5.65 5.89
C SER A 66 -8.61 5.13 5.05
N VAL A 67 -9.67 5.92 4.92
CA VAL A 67 -10.85 5.59 4.10
C VAL A 67 -10.46 5.45 2.62
N LEU A 68 -9.67 6.37 2.10
CA LEU A 68 -9.22 6.34 0.71
C LEU A 68 -8.29 5.16 0.44
N MET A 69 -7.41 4.80 1.37
CA MET A 69 -6.53 3.63 1.24
C MET A 69 -7.33 2.34 1.14
N VAL A 70 -8.31 2.15 2.02
CA VAL A 70 -9.19 0.97 1.98
C VAL A 70 -10.01 0.95 0.70
N GLN A 71 -10.62 2.08 0.31
CA GLN A 71 -11.43 2.20 -0.89
C GLN A 71 -10.64 1.88 -2.16
N GLN A 72 -9.40 2.38 -2.28
CA GLN A 72 -8.53 2.13 -3.44
C GLN A 72 -8.02 0.68 -3.52
N ALA A 73 -7.83 0.05 -2.38
CA ALA A 73 -7.33 -1.33 -2.31
C ALA A 73 -8.44 -2.37 -2.48
N LEU A 74 -9.69 -2.04 -2.16
CA LEU A 74 -10.82 -2.98 -2.19
C LEU A 74 -11.24 -3.26 -3.64
N VAL A 75 -11.08 -4.52 -4.07
CA VAL A 75 -11.43 -5.00 -5.42
C VAL A 75 -12.81 -5.64 -5.40
N GLU A 76 -13.07 -6.52 -4.44
CA GLU A 76 -14.35 -7.21 -4.25
C GLU A 76 -14.69 -7.30 -2.76
N PRO A 77 -15.87 -6.80 -2.38
CA PRO A 77 -16.80 -6.01 -3.16
C PRO A 77 -16.25 -4.62 -3.47
N THR A 78 -16.66 -4.02 -4.58
CA THR A 78 -16.35 -2.61 -4.84
C THR A 78 -17.14 -1.74 -3.88
N ALA A 79 -16.47 -0.77 -3.26
CA ALA A 79 -17.11 0.15 -2.34
C ALA A 79 -16.78 1.60 -2.68
N SER A 80 -17.75 2.47 -2.53
CA SER A 80 -17.58 3.92 -2.59
C SER A 80 -16.96 4.47 -1.29
N ILE A 81 -16.46 5.69 -1.34
CA ILE A 81 -15.93 6.38 -0.14
C ILE A 81 -17.02 6.49 0.95
N GLU A 82 -18.27 6.74 0.57
CA GLU A 82 -19.39 6.84 1.51
C GLU A 82 -19.68 5.49 2.19
N GLU A 83 -19.60 4.40 1.45
CA GLU A 83 -19.81 3.06 2.00
C GLU A 83 -18.70 2.68 2.98
N VAL A 84 -17.43 2.97 2.65
CA VAL A 84 -16.32 2.74 3.57
C VAL A 84 -16.46 3.59 4.84
N ASN A 85 -16.86 4.88 4.70
CA ASN A 85 -17.13 5.75 5.84
C ASN A 85 -18.26 5.25 6.76
N ARG A 86 -19.19 4.45 6.24
CA ARG A 86 -20.27 3.85 7.03
C ARG A 86 -19.90 2.53 7.69
N MET A 87 -18.76 1.97 7.37
CA MET A 87 -18.23 0.80 8.07
C MET A 87 -17.85 1.19 9.51
N HIS A 88 -17.99 0.26 10.45
CA HIS A 88 -17.51 0.54 11.80
C HIS A 88 -15.98 0.59 11.85
N ALA A 89 -15.45 1.37 12.79
CA ALA A 89 -14.03 1.70 12.86
C ALA A 89 -13.12 0.45 12.91
N GLY A 90 -13.49 -0.58 13.68
CA GLY A 90 -12.69 -1.80 13.80
C GLY A 90 -12.55 -2.57 12.48
N LEU A 91 -13.57 -2.55 11.61
CA LEU A 91 -13.48 -3.16 10.29
C LEU A 91 -12.57 -2.35 9.37
N VAL A 92 -12.70 -1.03 9.39
CA VAL A 92 -11.81 -0.14 8.60
C VAL A 92 -10.36 -0.30 9.03
N GLU A 93 -10.10 -0.36 10.32
CA GLU A 93 -8.75 -0.56 10.88
C GLU A 93 -8.16 -1.92 10.49
N PHE A 94 -8.95 -2.98 10.56
CA PHE A 94 -8.55 -4.32 10.11
C PHE A 94 -8.19 -4.32 8.62
N LEU A 95 -9.07 -3.77 7.76
CA LEU A 95 -8.82 -3.67 6.33
C LEU A 95 -7.58 -2.82 6.02
N LEU A 96 -7.40 -1.70 6.72
CA LEU A 96 -6.23 -0.85 6.58
C LEU A 96 -4.94 -1.57 6.96
N HIS A 97 -4.96 -2.36 8.03
CA HIS A 97 -3.83 -3.20 8.43
C HIS A 97 -3.45 -4.19 7.33
N GLU A 98 -4.44 -4.88 6.76
CA GLU A 98 -4.22 -5.82 5.67
C GLU A 98 -3.71 -5.13 4.38
N VAL A 99 -4.27 -3.97 4.04
CA VAL A 99 -3.81 -3.15 2.91
C VAL A 99 -2.34 -2.75 3.10
N ASN A 100 -1.97 -2.29 4.30
CA ASN A 100 -0.59 -1.94 4.62
C ASN A 100 0.34 -3.16 4.50
N ARG A 101 -0.09 -4.31 5.02
CA ARG A 101 0.68 -5.55 4.96
C ARG A 101 0.97 -5.98 3.52
N ILE A 102 -0.05 -6.04 2.66
CA ILE A 102 0.12 -6.48 1.26
C ILE A 102 0.83 -5.44 0.38
N SER A 103 0.76 -4.16 0.76
CA SER A 103 1.45 -3.06 0.06
C SER A 103 2.92 -2.91 0.48
N GLY A 104 3.36 -3.67 1.49
CA GLY A 104 4.71 -3.52 2.06
C GLY A 104 4.87 -2.29 2.97
N LEU A 105 3.74 -1.74 3.45
CA LEU A 105 3.68 -0.59 4.35
C LEU A 105 3.60 -1.01 5.82
N ALA A 106 4.09 -2.18 6.18
CA ALA A 106 4.08 -2.71 7.55
C ALA A 106 5.00 -1.95 8.53
N LEU A 107 5.48 -0.81 8.12
CA LEU A 107 6.21 0.16 8.93
C LEU A 107 5.22 0.92 9.83
N GLY A 108 5.65 1.27 11.02
CA GLY A 108 4.81 1.98 11.99
C GLY A 108 4.21 3.26 11.41
N GLY A 109 3.02 3.66 11.91
CA GLY A 109 2.26 4.78 11.34
C GLY A 109 3.03 6.10 11.22
N ASP A 110 4.02 6.33 12.09
CA ASP A 110 4.87 7.53 12.05
C ASP A 110 5.87 7.50 10.88
N GLU A 111 6.39 6.31 10.53
CA GLU A 111 7.30 6.15 9.39
C GLU A 111 6.57 6.28 8.05
N LEU A 112 5.27 5.92 8.01
CA LEU A 112 4.44 6.10 6.82
C LEU A 112 4.24 7.59 6.51
N GLU A 113 4.03 8.41 7.53
CA GLU A 113 3.86 9.85 7.41
C GLU A 113 5.15 10.52 6.90
N GLU A 114 6.31 10.08 7.36
CA GLU A 114 7.61 10.54 6.85
C GLU A 114 7.86 10.12 5.40
N VAL A 115 7.47 8.90 5.03
CA VAL A 115 7.64 8.39 3.65
C VAL A 115 6.66 9.04 2.68
N VAL A 116 5.46 9.37 3.12
CA VAL A 116 4.47 10.08 2.31
C VAL A 116 4.80 11.57 2.22
N GLN A 117 5.42 12.15 3.23
CA GLN A 117 5.91 13.54 3.24
C GLN A 117 7.30 13.68 2.61
N ALA A 118 8.14 12.66 2.64
CA ALA A 118 9.31 12.62 1.78
C ALA A 118 8.82 12.69 0.33
N PRO A 119 9.25 13.66 -0.48
CA PRO A 119 8.64 13.88 -1.78
C PRO A 119 8.77 12.61 -2.63
N LEU A 120 7.68 11.86 -2.73
CA LEU A 120 7.58 10.66 -3.59
C LEU A 120 8.06 10.96 -5.00
N ALA A 121 7.85 12.21 -5.46
CA ALA A 121 8.43 12.70 -6.71
C ALA A 121 9.96 12.63 -6.70
N ARG A 122 10.62 12.92 -5.58
CA ARG A 122 12.07 12.81 -5.43
C ARG A 122 12.52 11.35 -5.43
N ALA A 123 11.79 10.48 -4.76
CA ALA A 123 12.04 9.05 -4.78
C ALA A 123 11.92 8.49 -6.21
N CYS A 124 10.85 8.82 -6.93
CA CYS A 124 10.67 8.46 -8.34
C CYS A 124 11.79 9.00 -9.22
N PHE A 125 12.24 10.23 -8.99
CA PHE A 125 13.34 10.82 -9.75
C PHE A 125 14.65 10.05 -9.53
N VAL A 126 14.97 9.70 -8.29
CA VAL A 126 16.17 8.90 -7.95
C VAL A 126 16.09 7.53 -8.61
N LEU A 127 14.97 6.82 -8.48
CA LEU A 127 14.77 5.50 -9.07
C LEU A 127 14.81 5.56 -10.60
N ALA A 128 14.20 6.57 -11.21
CA ALA A 128 14.23 6.77 -12.66
C ALA A 128 15.68 6.99 -13.15
N ARG A 129 16.45 7.79 -12.43
CA ARG A 129 17.84 8.07 -12.77
C ARG A 129 18.75 6.85 -12.65
N GLU A 130 18.62 6.08 -11.55
CA GLU A 130 19.52 4.97 -11.25
C GLU A 130 19.16 3.70 -12.02
N PHE A 131 17.87 3.45 -12.23
CA PHE A 131 17.38 2.24 -12.94
C PHE A 131 16.94 2.50 -14.38
N GLY A 132 16.94 3.74 -14.84
CA GLY A 132 16.48 4.12 -16.17
C GLY A 132 14.97 3.97 -16.38
N TRP A 133 14.18 3.99 -15.29
CA TRP A 133 12.73 3.81 -15.35
C TRP A 133 12.01 5.10 -15.76
N THR A 134 10.91 4.92 -16.46
CA THR A 134 9.99 6.03 -16.76
C THR A 134 9.14 6.37 -15.53
N PRO A 135 8.56 7.58 -15.47
CA PRO A 135 7.61 7.94 -14.40
C PRO A 135 6.44 6.95 -14.26
N ASP A 136 5.95 6.41 -15.38
CA ASP A 136 4.86 5.42 -15.38
C ASP A 136 5.29 4.08 -14.76
N GLU A 137 6.51 3.65 -15.00
CA GLU A 137 7.08 2.45 -14.37
C GLU A 137 7.25 2.64 -12.88
N CYS A 138 7.78 3.79 -12.44
CA CYS A 138 7.87 4.12 -11.02
C CYS A 138 6.50 4.15 -10.34
N ALA A 139 5.47 4.69 -11.00
CA ALA A 139 4.11 4.76 -10.45
C ALA A 139 3.45 3.40 -10.23
N ARG A 140 3.94 2.36 -10.90
CA ARG A 140 3.44 0.98 -10.75
C ARG A 140 4.07 0.22 -9.58
N LEU A 141 5.11 0.75 -8.96
CA LEU A 141 5.72 0.15 -7.78
C LEU A 141 4.81 0.29 -6.56
N THR A 142 4.84 -0.70 -5.69
CA THR A 142 4.27 -0.54 -4.34
C THR A 142 5.18 0.36 -3.51
N VAL A 143 4.63 0.98 -2.46
CA VAL A 143 5.44 1.82 -1.57
C VAL A 143 6.57 1.02 -0.91
N GLY A 144 6.31 -0.24 -0.53
CA GLY A 144 7.34 -1.13 0.01
C GLY A 144 8.48 -1.39 -0.98
N GLN A 145 8.18 -1.54 -2.26
CA GLN A 145 9.20 -1.69 -3.31
C GLN A 145 10.03 -0.41 -3.46
N VAL A 146 9.41 0.76 -3.45
CA VAL A 146 10.12 2.04 -3.51
C VAL A 146 11.11 2.17 -2.35
N LEU A 147 10.67 1.89 -1.13
CA LEU A 147 11.52 1.94 0.07
C LEU A 147 12.70 0.97 -0.02
N LEU A 148 12.44 -0.27 -0.43
CA LEU A 148 13.47 -1.28 -0.59
C LEU A 148 14.53 -0.84 -1.59
N TYR A 149 14.14 -0.30 -2.74
CA TYR A 149 15.10 0.14 -3.76
C TYR A 149 15.90 1.36 -3.34
N LEU A 150 15.28 2.31 -2.63
CA LEU A 150 16.00 3.46 -2.06
C LEU A 150 17.02 3.01 -1.01
N GLU A 151 16.67 2.03 -0.18
CA GLU A 151 17.60 1.46 0.80
C GLU A 151 18.76 0.74 0.13
N LEU A 152 18.51 -0.04 -0.93
CA LEU A 152 19.54 -0.72 -1.69
C LEU A 152 20.50 0.26 -2.37
N LEU A 153 20.00 1.37 -2.91
CA LEU A 153 20.81 2.44 -3.46
C LEU A 153 21.67 3.11 -2.39
N GLY A 154 21.10 3.43 -1.23
CA GLY A 154 21.84 4.03 -0.12
C GLY A 154 22.97 3.13 0.42
N ARG A 155 22.76 1.82 0.41
CA ARG A 155 23.82 0.86 0.76
C ARG A 155 24.90 0.70 -0.32
N GLY A 156 24.52 0.88 -1.60
CA GLY A 156 25.45 0.81 -2.73
C GLY A 156 26.43 1.98 -2.78
N GLU A 157 26.00 3.19 -2.45
CA GLU A 157 26.87 4.37 -2.41
C GLU A 157 27.98 4.28 -1.34
N GLY A 158 27.73 3.55 -0.24
CA GLY A 158 28.74 3.28 0.78
C GLY A 158 29.84 2.30 0.35
N SER A 159 29.60 1.50 -0.69
CA SER A 159 30.53 0.46 -1.16
C SER A 159 31.51 0.94 -2.22
N TRP A 160 31.21 2.00 -2.95
CA TRP A 160 32.07 2.49 -4.04
C TRP A 160 33.09 3.55 -3.60
N SER A 161 32.98 4.07 -2.37
CA SER A 161 33.88 5.09 -1.83
C SER A 161 35.25 4.54 -1.38
N ASN A 162 35.42 3.22 -1.31
CA ASN A 162 36.65 2.57 -0.84
C ASN A 162 37.48 1.90 -1.94
N ALA A 163 37.20 2.12 -3.22
CA ALA A 163 37.93 1.46 -4.31
C ALA A 163 38.87 2.40 -5.09
N THR A 164 39.22 3.56 -4.54
CA THR A 164 40.23 4.44 -5.15
C THR A 164 41.20 4.95 -4.09
N SER A 165 42.16 4.12 -3.77
CA SER A 165 43.46 4.49 -3.19
C SER A 165 44.51 3.53 -3.67
#